data_235b3efccfd00a3e0e1fe2891f5ab285
#
_entry.id   235b3efccfd00a3e0e1fe2891f5ab285
#
_cell.length_a   1.000
_cell.length_b   1.000
_cell.length_c   1.000
_cell.angle_alpha   90.00
_cell.angle_beta   90.00
_cell.angle_gamma   90.00
#
_symmetry.space_group_name_H-M   'P 1'
#
loop_
_entity.id
_entity.type
_entity.pdbx_description
1 polymer ?
#
loop_
_entity_poly.entity_id
_entity_poly.type
_entity_poly.pdbx_seq_one_letter_code
_entity_poly.pdbx_strand_id
1 'polypeptide(L)'
;PFLSVIILGMAFSIVLRPIYLWIKKNITKGFDWIASLLTVIFFLIVLFVPLFTLSTAVIHQSQNIYHSVVDGGSATPFLESINDTINGIAPKYITTNTTSVISNMASFVSNNVAGLFASTLKTILMFILFILTLFYAIKDGATLKKGFLLLSPLKNDTNEKILSKLSTTVNGIIKGYFIIAIAQGI
;
A
#
# COMPACT_ATOMS: atom_id res chain seq x y z
N PRO A 1 -5.81 3.59 -14.49
CA PRO A 1 -4.89 3.36 -13.38
C PRO A 1 -4.09 4.62 -13.01
N PHE A 2 -3.56 5.41 -13.99
CA PHE A 2 -2.77 6.61 -13.71
C PHE A 2 -3.55 7.69 -12.96
N LEU A 3 -4.77 7.98 -13.38
CA LEU A 3 -5.62 8.98 -12.75
C LEU A 3 -5.90 8.65 -11.28
N SER A 4 -6.14 7.38 -10.96
CA SER A 4 -6.36 6.93 -9.58
C SER A 4 -5.15 7.20 -8.69
N VAL A 5 -3.95 6.98 -9.20
CA VAL A 5 -2.69 7.23 -8.49
C VAL A 5 -2.49 8.73 -8.24
N ILE A 6 -2.80 9.56 -9.23
CA ILE A 6 -2.73 11.03 -9.10
C ILE A 6 -3.73 11.52 -8.05
N ILE A 7 -4.99 11.07 -8.11
CA ILE A 7 -6.02 11.43 -7.13
C ILE A 7 -5.60 11.01 -5.73
N LEU A 8 -5.04 9.78 -5.59
CA LEU A 8 -4.56 9.28 -4.32
C LEU A 8 -3.40 10.15 -3.77
N GLY A 9 -2.42 10.50 -4.61
CA GLY A 9 -1.33 11.39 -4.23
C GLY A 9 -1.81 12.77 -3.77
N MET A 10 -2.80 13.34 -4.48
CA MET A 10 -3.43 14.60 -4.07
C MET A 10 -4.17 14.46 -2.74
N ALA A 11 -4.92 13.38 -2.51
CA ALA A 11 -5.61 13.12 -1.26
C ALA A 11 -4.63 13.02 -0.08
N PHE A 12 -3.55 12.26 -0.23
CA PHE A 12 -2.51 12.18 0.80
C PHE A 12 -1.80 13.52 1.04
N SER A 13 -1.63 14.35 0.02
CA SER A 13 -1.04 15.68 0.19
C SER A 13 -1.88 16.58 1.13
N ILE A 14 -3.20 16.45 1.10
CA ILE A 14 -4.11 17.18 1.99
C ILE A 14 -3.87 16.74 3.45
N VAL A 15 -3.74 15.45 3.69
CA VAL A 15 -3.54 14.88 5.03
C VAL A 15 -2.16 15.22 5.58
N LEU A 16 -1.13 15.20 4.73
CA LEU A 16 0.25 15.51 5.10
C LEU A 16 0.52 17.01 5.22
N ARG A 17 -0.41 17.86 4.80
CA ARG A 17 -0.26 19.31 4.85
C ARG A 17 0.11 19.87 6.24
N PRO A 18 -0.51 19.44 7.35
CA PRO A 18 -0.11 19.93 8.69
C PRO A 18 1.34 19.54 9.02
N ILE A 19 1.79 18.33 8.63
CA ILE A 19 3.17 17.87 8.84
C ILE A 19 4.14 18.72 8.01
N TYR A 20 3.80 18.95 6.74
CA TYR A 20 4.57 19.82 5.87
C TYR A 20 4.72 21.25 6.43
N LEU A 21 3.64 21.85 6.91
CA LEU A 21 3.68 23.20 7.48
C LEU A 21 4.52 23.25 8.74
N TRP A 22 4.46 22.23 9.57
CA TRP A 22 5.30 22.11 10.76
C TRP A 22 6.78 21.98 10.40
N ILE A 23 7.13 21.12 9.43
CA ILE A 23 8.50 20.96 8.92
C ILE A 23 9.00 22.26 8.29
N LYS A 24 8.16 22.91 7.47
CA LYS A 24 8.49 24.17 6.81
C LYS A 24 8.83 25.27 7.82
N LYS A 25 8.06 25.37 8.90
CA LYS A 25 8.24 26.39 9.95
C LYS A 25 9.45 26.10 10.82
N ASN A 26 9.60 24.85 11.30
CA ASN A 26 10.54 24.53 12.37
C ASN A 26 11.90 24.03 11.86
N ILE A 27 11.95 23.36 10.68
CA ILE A 27 13.16 22.69 10.20
C ILE A 27 13.77 23.43 9.01
N THR A 28 12.95 23.75 7.99
CA THR A 28 13.48 24.27 6.72
C THR A 28 13.48 25.79 6.62
N LYS A 29 13.03 26.49 7.65
CA LYS A 29 13.01 27.97 7.70
C LYS A 29 12.37 28.63 6.45
N GLY A 30 11.40 27.98 5.84
CA GLY A 30 10.63 28.52 4.71
C GLY A 30 10.98 27.96 3.32
N PHE A 31 11.96 27.07 3.20
CA PHE A 31 12.29 26.43 1.92
C PHE A 31 11.27 25.34 1.55
N ASP A 32 10.38 25.63 0.61
CA ASP A 32 9.26 24.76 0.22
C ASP A 32 9.72 23.42 -0.34
N TRP A 33 10.76 23.41 -1.17
CA TRP A 33 11.28 22.20 -1.79
C TRP A 33 11.81 21.21 -0.76
N ILE A 34 12.61 21.68 0.20
CA ILE A 34 13.20 20.84 1.24
C ILE A 34 12.11 20.35 2.20
N ALA A 35 11.16 21.22 2.56
CA ALA A 35 10.04 20.86 3.41
C ALA A 35 9.18 19.75 2.78
N SER A 36 8.90 19.85 1.50
CA SER A 36 8.13 18.85 0.76
C SER A 36 8.88 17.53 0.67
N LEU A 37 10.18 17.57 0.37
CA LEU A 37 11.03 16.38 0.31
C LEU A 37 11.07 15.64 1.66
N LEU A 38 11.30 16.37 2.75
CA LEU A 38 11.31 15.80 4.10
C LEU A 38 9.95 15.21 4.49
N THR A 39 8.85 15.86 4.08
CA THR A 39 7.49 15.35 4.33
C THR A 39 7.25 14.04 3.59
N VAL A 40 7.70 13.93 2.33
CA VAL A 40 7.59 12.68 1.55
C VAL A 40 8.45 11.58 2.16
N ILE A 41 9.69 11.88 2.56
CA ILE A 41 10.57 10.92 3.24
C ILE A 41 9.93 10.45 4.55
N PHE A 42 9.40 11.37 5.36
CA PHE A 42 8.69 11.01 6.58
C PHE A 42 7.50 10.07 6.30
N PHE A 43 6.71 10.39 5.28
CA PHE A 43 5.59 9.53 4.86
C PHE A 43 6.07 8.14 4.44
N LEU A 44 7.15 8.06 3.67
CA LEU A 44 7.74 6.77 3.26
C LEU A 44 8.23 5.96 4.47
N ILE A 45 8.87 6.58 5.43
CA ILE A 45 9.30 5.91 6.66
C ILE A 45 8.08 5.35 7.41
N VAL A 46 7.04 6.16 7.63
CA VAL A 46 5.81 5.74 8.31
C VAL A 46 5.11 4.60 7.55
N LEU A 47 5.19 4.57 6.22
CA LEU A 47 4.63 3.52 5.38
C LEU A 47 5.47 2.24 5.41
N PHE A 48 6.79 2.35 5.24
CA PHE A 48 7.68 1.20 5.08
C PHE A 48 8.02 0.51 6.40
N VAL A 49 8.09 1.23 7.52
CA VAL A 49 8.40 0.63 8.83
C VAL A 49 7.41 -0.49 9.20
N PRO A 50 6.08 -0.27 9.21
CA PRO A 50 5.14 -1.35 9.52
C PRO A 50 5.14 -2.44 8.45
N LEU A 51 5.31 -2.10 7.17
CA LEU A 51 5.41 -3.10 6.10
C LEU A 51 6.62 -4.01 6.29
N PHE A 52 7.77 -3.46 6.68
CA PHE A 52 8.99 -4.22 6.91
C PHE A 52 8.85 -5.14 8.14
N THR A 53 8.28 -4.63 9.24
CA THR A 53 8.05 -5.44 10.44
C THR A 53 7.08 -6.60 10.17
N LEU A 54 6.01 -6.37 9.42
CA LEU A 54 5.08 -7.42 9.02
C LEU A 54 5.76 -8.43 8.08
N SER A 55 6.58 -7.97 7.13
CA SER A 55 7.30 -8.86 6.21
C SER A 55 8.27 -9.79 6.95
N THR A 56 9.00 -9.29 7.93
CA THR A 56 9.90 -10.13 8.75
C THR A 56 9.13 -11.17 9.55
N ALA A 57 7.99 -10.82 10.13
CA ALA A 57 7.14 -11.76 10.85
C ALA A 57 6.65 -12.90 9.93
N VAL A 58 6.19 -12.57 8.72
CA VAL A 58 5.76 -13.56 7.73
C VAL A 58 6.93 -14.46 7.28
N ILE A 59 8.11 -13.88 7.03
CA ILE A 59 9.29 -14.65 6.63
C ILE A 59 9.70 -15.63 7.73
N HIS A 60 9.77 -15.20 9.00
CA HIS A 60 10.09 -16.10 10.11
C HIS A 60 9.08 -17.23 10.28
N GLN A 61 7.79 -16.95 10.14
CA GLN A 61 6.76 -17.98 10.18
C GLN A 61 6.90 -18.96 8.99
N SER A 62 7.18 -18.44 7.80
CA SER A 62 7.39 -19.27 6.59
C SER A 62 8.65 -20.13 6.71
N GLN A 63 9.73 -19.64 7.30
CA GLN A 63 10.94 -20.42 7.57
C GLN A 63 10.70 -21.54 8.57
N ASN A 64 9.95 -21.29 9.62
CA ASN A 64 9.58 -22.32 10.59
C ASN A 64 8.77 -23.44 9.93
N ILE A 65 7.84 -23.09 9.04
CA ILE A 65 7.07 -24.06 8.25
C ILE A 65 8.00 -24.80 7.28
N TYR A 66 8.90 -24.07 6.58
CA TYR A 66 9.84 -24.67 5.64
C TYR A 66 10.79 -25.64 6.33
N HIS A 67 11.39 -25.27 7.47
CA HIS A 67 12.26 -26.16 8.26
C HIS A 67 11.49 -27.38 8.80
N SER A 68 10.26 -27.20 9.24
CA SER A 68 9.41 -28.32 9.67
C SER A 68 9.08 -29.29 8.53
N VAL A 69 8.99 -28.79 7.30
CA VAL A 69 8.64 -29.58 6.12
C VAL A 69 9.88 -30.22 5.46
N VAL A 70 11.01 -29.51 5.43
CA VAL A 70 12.21 -29.93 4.68
C VAL A 70 13.25 -30.60 5.56
N ASP A 71 13.56 -30.06 6.74
CA ASP A 71 14.60 -30.61 7.62
C ASP A 71 14.09 -31.77 8.49
N GLY A 72 12.78 -31.84 8.72
CA GLY A 72 12.15 -32.94 9.44
C GLY A 72 12.04 -34.28 8.66
N GLY A 73 12.53 -34.29 7.42
CA GLY A 73 12.49 -35.50 6.57
C GLY A 73 11.09 -36.01 6.21
N SER A 74 10.09 -35.23 6.53
CA SER A 74 8.69 -35.59 6.34
C SER A 74 7.88 -34.37 5.99
N ALA A 75 7.69 -34.14 4.70
CA ALA A 75 6.50 -33.41 4.24
C ALA A 75 5.21 -34.13 4.75
N THR A 76 5.35 -35.31 5.29
CA THR A 76 4.30 -36.21 5.81
C THR A 76 3.44 -35.58 6.90
N PRO A 77 3.93 -34.91 7.98
CA PRO A 77 3.00 -34.41 9.00
C PRO A 77 2.13 -33.26 8.56
N PHE A 78 2.66 -32.38 7.67
CA PHE A 78 1.87 -31.27 7.10
C PHE A 78 0.90 -31.80 6.05
N LEU A 79 1.34 -32.74 5.23
CA LEU A 79 0.50 -33.41 4.24
C LEU A 79 -0.51 -34.35 4.90
N GLU A 80 -0.16 -35.00 6.01
CA GLU A 80 -1.08 -35.79 6.83
C GLU A 80 -2.11 -34.89 7.52
N SER A 81 -1.73 -33.77 8.10
CA SER A 81 -2.69 -32.82 8.70
C SER A 81 -3.65 -32.20 7.69
N ILE A 82 -3.17 -31.91 6.46
CA ILE A 82 -4.03 -31.47 5.35
C ILE A 82 -4.92 -32.65 4.89
N ASN A 83 -4.36 -33.83 4.76
CA ASN A 83 -5.08 -35.03 4.34
C ASN A 83 -6.13 -35.45 5.37
N ASP A 84 -5.82 -35.38 6.66
CA ASP A 84 -6.77 -35.63 7.74
C ASP A 84 -7.89 -34.59 7.81
N THR A 85 -7.56 -33.30 7.57
CA THR A 85 -8.55 -32.23 7.50
C THR A 85 -9.45 -32.40 6.26
N ILE A 86 -8.90 -32.76 5.11
CA ILE A 86 -9.66 -33.02 3.88
C ILE A 86 -10.48 -34.30 3.99
N ASN A 87 -9.92 -35.37 4.54
CA ASN A 87 -10.61 -36.65 4.74
C ASN A 87 -11.74 -36.54 5.79
N GLY A 88 -11.63 -35.58 6.73
CA GLY A 88 -12.71 -35.26 7.67
C GLY A 88 -13.89 -34.50 7.07
N ILE A 89 -13.68 -33.83 5.95
CA ILE A 89 -14.67 -32.91 5.33
C ILE A 89 -15.18 -33.44 3.99
N ALA A 90 -14.39 -34.22 3.25
CA ALA A 90 -14.70 -34.67 1.89
C ALA A 90 -14.95 -36.20 1.79
N PRO A 91 -15.86 -36.63 0.91
CA PRO A 91 -16.07 -38.06 0.66
C PRO A 91 -14.81 -38.70 0.06
N LYS A 92 -14.59 -39.97 0.43
CA LYS A 92 -13.46 -40.90 0.24
C LYS A 92 -12.90 -41.06 -1.22
N TYR A 93 -13.23 -40.18 -2.15
CA TYR A 93 -12.87 -40.29 -3.59
C TYR A 93 -11.89 -39.24 -4.11
N ILE A 94 -11.40 -38.34 -3.24
CA ILE A 94 -10.39 -37.35 -3.67
C ILE A 94 -9.03 -37.79 -3.13
N THR A 95 -8.40 -38.74 -3.80
CA THR A 95 -6.96 -38.98 -3.65
C THR A 95 -6.23 -37.82 -4.30
N THR A 96 -5.95 -36.80 -3.52
CA THR A 96 -5.22 -35.63 -3.98
C THR A 96 -3.77 -36.05 -4.21
N ASN A 97 -3.40 -36.20 -5.46
CA ASN A 97 -2.04 -36.53 -5.85
C ASN A 97 -1.17 -35.30 -5.54
N THR A 98 -0.53 -35.28 -4.38
CA THR A 98 0.25 -34.14 -3.84
C THR A 98 1.32 -33.71 -4.84
N THR A 99 1.87 -34.67 -5.60
CA THR A 99 2.83 -34.41 -6.70
C THR A 99 2.20 -33.55 -7.80
N SER A 100 0.92 -33.74 -8.11
CA SER A 100 0.23 -32.96 -9.12
C SER A 100 -0.05 -31.53 -8.65
N VAL A 101 -0.29 -31.30 -7.37
CA VAL A 101 -0.47 -29.96 -6.81
C VAL A 101 0.85 -29.20 -6.87
N ILE A 102 1.96 -29.83 -6.46
CA ILE A 102 3.30 -29.22 -6.54
C ILE A 102 3.70 -28.91 -7.99
N SER A 103 3.48 -29.83 -8.91
CA SER A 103 3.79 -29.63 -10.33
C SER A 103 2.91 -28.57 -10.97
N ASN A 104 1.64 -28.47 -10.59
CA ASN A 104 0.75 -27.41 -11.06
C ASN A 104 1.14 -26.04 -10.51
N MET A 105 1.56 -25.94 -9.25
CA MET A 105 2.10 -24.71 -8.66
C MET A 105 3.41 -24.30 -9.36
N ALA A 106 4.34 -25.22 -9.56
CA ALA A 106 5.58 -24.95 -10.28
C ALA A 106 5.33 -24.49 -11.73
N SER A 107 4.40 -25.14 -12.43
CA SER A 107 3.98 -24.76 -13.79
C SER A 107 3.29 -23.39 -13.81
N PHE A 108 2.44 -23.10 -12.83
CA PHE A 108 1.80 -21.80 -12.69
C PHE A 108 2.83 -20.69 -12.52
N VAL A 109 3.81 -20.85 -11.62
CA VAL A 109 4.89 -19.89 -11.42
C VAL A 109 5.70 -19.73 -12.70
N SER A 110 6.16 -20.83 -13.30
CA SER A 110 6.98 -20.83 -14.52
C SER A 110 6.26 -20.14 -15.69
N ASN A 111 4.99 -20.44 -15.91
CA ASN A 111 4.22 -19.89 -17.02
C ASN A 111 3.81 -18.42 -16.82
N ASN A 112 3.83 -17.93 -15.57
CA ASN A 112 3.42 -16.56 -15.23
C ASN A 112 4.60 -15.64 -14.89
N VAL A 113 5.85 -16.09 -14.96
CA VAL A 113 7.04 -15.28 -14.64
C VAL A 113 7.06 -13.96 -15.42
N ALA A 114 6.81 -13.99 -16.72
CA ALA A 114 6.75 -12.77 -17.54
C ALA A 114 5.64 -11.81 -17.10
N GLY A 115 4.47 -12.33 -16.73
CA GLY A 115 3.36 -11.55 -16.19
C GLY A 115 3.66 -10.95 -14.83
N LEU A 116 4.37 -11.69 -13.96
CA LEU A 116 4.82 -11.18 -12.66
C LEU A 116 5.83 -10.04 -12.82
N PHE A 117 6.79 -10.17 -13.74
CA PHE A 117 7.73 -9.11 -14.07
C PHE A 117 7.03 -7.86 -14.60
N ALA A 118 6.12 -8.01 -15.55
CA ALA A 118 5.37 -6.89 -16.12
C ALA A 118 4.49 -6.18 -15.06
N SER A 119 3.85 -6.94 -14.18
CA SER A 119 3.04 -6.38 -13.09
C SER A 119 3.89 -5.65 -12.04
N THR A 120 5.07 -6.18 -11.73
CA THR A 120 6.03 -5.56 -10.80
C THR A 120 6.55 -4.24 -11.37
N LEU A 121 6.97 -4.22 -12.63
CA LEU A 121 7.44 -3.00 -13.30
C LEU A 121 6.34 -1.93 -13.32
N LYS A 122 5.11 -2.32 -13.67
CA LYS A 122 3.95 -1.42 -13.63
C LYS A 122 3.73 -0.86 -12.22
N THR A 123 3.82 -1.68 -11.19
CA THR A 123 3.65 -1.25 -9.79
C THR A 123 4.72 -0.25 -9.38
N ILE A 124 5.98 -0.50 -9.75
CA ILE A 124 7.09 0.44 -9.49
C ILE A 124 6.83 1.79 -10.17
N LEU A 125 6.45 1.78 -11.45
CA LEU A 125 6.14 3.02 -12.19
C LEU A 125 4.97 3.78 -11.55
N MET A 126 3.91 3.09 -11.13
CA MET A 126 2.78 3.71 -10.42
C MET A 126 3.20 4.29 -9.08
N PHE A 127 4.09 3.61 -8.36
CA PHE A 127 4.61 4.09 -7.09
C PHE A 127 5.49 5.33 -7.26
N ILE A 128 6.35 5.37 -8.27
CA ILE A 128 7.13 6.55 -8.63
C ILE A 128 6.20 7.72 -8.98
N LEU A 129 5.19 7.47 -9.80
CA LEU A 129 4.19 8.49 -10.16
C LEU A 129 3.45 9.01 -8.92
N PHE A 130 3.09 8.12 -7.99
CA PHE A 130 2.47 8.49 -6.72
C PHE A 130 3.37 9.42 -5.90
N ILE A 131 4.65 9.06 -5.73
CA ILE A 131 5.62 9.88 -4.98
C ILE A 131 5.81 11.25 -5.63
N LEU A 132 5.97 11.29 -6.95
CA LEU A 132 6.09 12.54 -7.69
C LEU A 132 4.83 13.42 -7.52
N THR A 133 3.66 12.83 -7.68
CA THR A 133 2.39 13.54 -7.49
C THR A 133 2.27 14.07 -6.07
N LEU A 134 2.58 13.24 -5.07
CA LEU A 134 2.55 13.61 -3.65
C LEU A 134 3.51 14.78 -3.38
N PHE A 135 4.74 14.69 -3.86
CA PHE A 135 5.75 15.74 -3.69
C PHE A 135 5.29 17.07 -4.29
N TYR A 136 4.85 17.08 -5.55
CA TYR A 136 4.40 18.30 -6.22
C TYR A 136 3.09 18.83 -5.63
N ALA A 137 2.16 17.95 -5.24
CA ALA A 137 0.92 18.38 -4.61
C ALA A 137 1.15 19.02 -3.22
N ILE A 138 2.15 18.57 -2.47
CA ILE A 138 2.54 19.20 -1.19
C ILE A 138 3.26 20.52 -1.46
N LYS A 139 4.24 20.53 -2.36
CA LYS A 139 5.07 21.70 -2.68
C LYS A 139 4.26 22.83 -3.29
N ASP A 140 3.51 22.52 -4.34
CA ASP A 140 2.82 23.49 -5.18
C ASP A 140 1.29 23.53 -4.91
N GLY A 141 0.83 23.00 -3.78
CA GLY A 141 -0.59 22.86 -3.45
C GLY A 141 -1.38 24.18 -3.49
N ALA A 142 -0.75 25.30 -3.15
CA ALA A 142 -1.36 26.62 -3.26
C ALA A 142 -1.56 27.05 -4.73
N THR A 143 -0.60 26.77 -5.59
CA THR A 143 -0.65 27.04 -7.04
C THR A 143 -1.66 26.13 -7.72
N LEU A 144 -1.70 24.85 -7.35
CA LEU A 144 -2.69 23.89 -7.85
C LEU A 144 -4.12 24.32 -7.48
N LYS A 145 -4.34 24.78 -6.23
CA LYS A 145 -5.63 25.34 -5.82
C LYS A 145 -6.03 26.52 -6.68
N LYS A 146 -5.13 27.47 -6.92
CA LYS A 146 -5.38 28.64 -7.78
C LYS A 146 -5.68 28.23 -9.23
N GLY A 147 -4.90 27.31 -9.79
CA GLY A 147 -5.12 26.77 -11.14
C GLY A 147 -6.49 26.08 -11.27
N PHE A 148 -6.89 25.31 -10.27
CA PHE A 148 -8.22 24.70 -10.25
C PHE A 148 -9.34 25.74 -10.23
N LEU A 149 -9.21 26.81 -9.44
CA LEU A 149 -10.18 27.90 -9.36
C LEU A 149 -10.31 28.65 -10.70
N LEU A 150 -9.20 28.86 -11.40
CA LEU A 150 -9.18 29.53 -12.72
C LEU A 150 -9.82 28.68 -13.84
N LEU A 151 -9.61 27.36 -13.79
CA LEU A 151 -10.15 26.44 -14.81
C LEU A 151 -11.62 26.04 -14.55
N SER A 152 -12.09 26.26 -13.33
CA SER A 152 -13.46 25.90 -12.97
C SER A 152 -14.47 26.91 -13.50
N PRO A 153 -15.53 26.47 -14.18
CA PRO A 153 -16.61 27.35 -14.66
C PRO A 153 -17.55 27.84 -13.55
N LEU A 154 -17.30 27.44 -12.29
CA LEU A 154 -18.15 27.76 -11.15
C LEU A 154 -17.72 29.08 -10.50
N LYS A 155 -18.65 29.71 -9.78
CA LYS A 155 -18.37 30.89 -8.96
C LYS A 155 -17.34 30.55 -7.87
N ASN A 156 -16.46 31.51 -7.55
CA ASN A 156 -15.38 31.33 -6.57
C ASN A 156 -15.88 30.80 -5.21
N ASP A 157 -16.99 31.33 -4.71
CA ASP A 157 -17.59 30.89 -3.44
C ASP A 157 -18.00 29.40 -3.45
N THR A 158 -18.53 28.94 -4.60
CA THR A 158 -18.92 27.54 -4.77
C THR A 158 -17.68 26.65 -4.85
N ASN A 159 -16.67 27.06 -5.59
CA ASN A 159 -15.40 26.36 -5.69
C ASN A 159 -14.70 26.21 -4.33
N GLU A 160 -14.66 27.27 -3.54
CA GLU A 160 -14.06 27.23 -2.21
C GLU A 160 -14.81 26.32 -1.26
N LYS A 161 -16.14 26.31 -1.30
CA LYS A 161 -16.98 25.38 -0.53
C LYS A 161 -16.71 23.93 -0.93
N ILE A 162 -16.58 23.63 -2.24
CA ILE A 162 -16.28 22.29 -2.72
C ILE A 162 -14.89 21.85 -2.25
N LEU A 163 -13.86 22.67 -2.43
CA LEU A 163 -12.49 22.35 -2.02
C LEU A 163 -12.37 22.16 -0.49
N SER A 164 -13.04 23.01 0.28
CA SER A 164 -13.11 22.88 1.74
C SER A 164 -13.79 21.58 2.14
N LYS A 165 -14.94 21.26 1.53
CA LYS A 165 -15.67 20.02 1.80
C LYS A 165 -14.84 18.78 1.44
N LEU A 166 -14.19 18.78 0.28
CA LEU A 166 -13.28 17.71 -0.13
C LEU A 166 -12.15 17.52 0.87
N SER A 167 -11.48 18.61 1.27
CA SER A 167 -10.40 18.55 2.26
C SER A 167 -10.87 17.97 3.59
N THR A 168 -12.02 18.43 4.09
CA THR A 168 -12.60 17.94 5.35
C THR A 168 -12.98 16.46 5.24
N THR A 169 -13.59 16.07 4.12
CA THR A 169 -14.00 14.67 3.89
C THR A 169 -12.78 13.75 3.81
N VAL A 170 -11.76 14.10 3.02
CA VAL A 170 -10.54 13.29 2.89
C VAL A 170 -9.83 13.16 4.25
N ASN A 171 -9.67 14.27 4.99
CA ASN A 171 -9.09 14.24 6.33
C ASN A 171 -9.91 13.38 7.29
N GLY A 172 -11.24 13.45 7.23
CA GLY A 172 -12.14 12.65 8.07
C GLY A 172 -12.02 11.15 7.77
N ILE A 173 -12.02 10.78 6.51
CA ILE A 173 -11.88 9.40 6.06
C ILE A 173 -10.54 8.81 6.52
N ILE A 174 -9.42 9.49 6.24
CA ILE A 174 -8.09 8.96 6.57
C ILE A 174 -7.87 8.89 8.07
N LYS A 175 -8.30 9.91 8.83
CA LYS A 175 -8.26 9.86 10.30
C LYS A 175 -9.12 8.73 10.86
N GLY A 176 -10.32 8.53 10.30
CA GLY A 176 -11.22 7.44 10.69
C GLY A 176 -10.58 6.08 10.46
N TYR A 177 -10.04 5.82 9.28
CA TYR A 177 -9.33 4.57 8.99
C TYR A 177 -8.12 4.36 9.88
N PHE A 178 -7.36 5.42 10.19
CA PHE A 178 -6.21 5.33 11.09
C PHE A 178 -6.62 4.93 12.51
N ILE A 179 -7.71 5.51 13.04
CA ILE A 179 -8.26 5.16 14.36
C ILE A 179 -8.75 3.70 14.36
N ILE A 180 -9.46 3.28 13.30
CA ILE A 180 -9.93 1.90 13.17
C ILE A 180 -8.75 0.92 13.09
N ALA A 181 -7.71 1.25 12.31
CA ALA A 181 -6.53 0.41 12.19
C ALA A 181 -5.80 0.22 13.54
N ILE A 182 -5.69 1.29 14.35
CA ILE A 182 -5.13 1.21 15.70
C ILE A 182 -6.03 0.33 16.59
N ALA A 183 -7.34 0.53 16.56
CA ALA A 183 -8.28 -0.24 17.37
C ALA A 183 -8.33 -1.73 17.00
N GLN A 184 -8.06 -2.08 15.74
CA GLN A 184 -8.00 -3.46 15.26
C GLN A 184 -6.63 -4.12 15.48
N GLY A 185 -5.58 -3.32 15.68
CA GLY A 185 -4.22 -3.82 15.89
C GLY A 185 -3.84 -4.02 17.36
N ILE A 186 -4.74 -3.66 18.28
CA ILE A 186 -4.63 -3.88 19.72
C ILE A 186 -5.49 -5.09 20.11
#